data_a930a0015976de9cd47e6524e6c16cbd
#
_entry.id   a930a0015976de9cd47e6524e6c16cbd
#
_cell.length_a   1.000
_cell.length_b   1.000
_cell.length_c   1.000
_cell.angle_alpha   90.00
_cell.angle_beta   90.00
_cell.angle_gamma   90.00
#
_symmetry.space_group_name_H-M   'P 1'
#
loop_
_entity.id
_entity.type
_entity.pdbx_description
1 polymer ?
#
loop_
_entity_poly.entity_id
_entity_poly.type
_entity_poly.pdbx_seq_one_letter_code
_entity_poly.pdbx_strand_id
1 'polypeptide(L)'
;MSHASTTGAGVIKAFTSPGSIRLTSLPPLALYVHFPWCVRKCPYCDFNSHESKGGAFPEDDYLDALRSDLEQALPLVWGRQVHTVFIGGGTPSLMSAKGLDRLLSDVRALLPLDADAEITLEANPGTFEADKFAQFRASGVNRLSVGIQSFNETHLKALGRIHDATQARHAVEVAASTFDNFNLDLMFALPKQTLAECQADIETALSFAPPHLSLYHLTLEPNTLFAKFPPPLPDDDSSADMQDWIHERTREAGYERYEVSAYAKPHRQSKHNLNYWRFGDYLGIGAGAHTKLSFPNRILRQMRYKHPATFIEEARSGNAVQEEHEVGARDLPFEFMLNALRLGEGFPVHRFIERTGLPMTSIEPALKEAERRGLITRDYEKIAPTPLGQAFLNDLQELFLKDS
;
A
#
# COMPACT_ATOMS: atom_id res chain seq x y z
N MET A 1 -68.28 -2.05 -21.16
CA MET A 1 -67.10 -1.16 -21.25
C MET A 1 -66.01 -1.78 -20.41
N SER A 2 -65.13 -2.50 -21.05
CA SER A 2 -64.04 -3.26 -20.42
C SER A 2 -62.75 -2.42 -20.48
N HIS A 3 -62.12 -2.25 -19.36
CA HIS A 3 -60.73 -1.80 -19.33
C HIS A 3 -59.86 -2.95 -18.82
N ALA A 4 -59.19 -3.58 -19.77
CA ALA A 4 -58.12 -4.50 -19.47
C ALA A 4 -56.86 -3.69 -19.17
N SER A 5 -56.33 -3.80 -17.95
CA SER A 5 -55.05 -3.28 -17.55
C SER A 5 -53.98 -4.37 -17.81
N THR A 6 -53.22 -4.21 -18.86
CA THR A 6 -52.00 -5.00 -19.15
C THR A 6 -50.83 -4.49 -18.36
N THR A 7 -50.52 -5.14 -17.27
CA THR A 7 -49.22 -4.98 -16.59
C THR A 7 -48.13 -5.62 -17.44
N GLY A 8 -47.43 -4.81 -18.19
CA GLY A 8 -46.23 -5.22 -18.89
C GLY A 8 -45.10 -5.52 -17.88
N ALA A 9 -44.83 -6.81 -17.63
CA ALA A 9 -43.59 -7.22 -16.99
C ALA A 9 -42.43 -6.84 -17.91
N GLY A 10 -41.68 -5.82 -17.51
CA GLY A 10 -40.44 -5.41 -18.19
C GLY A 10 -39.44 -6.57 -18.09
N VAL A 11 -39.23 -7.24 -19.23
CA VAL A 11 -38.13 -8.19 -19.39
C VAL A 11 -36.85 -7.39 -19.22
N ILE A 12 -36.18 -7.59 -18.09
CA ILE A 12 -34.82 -7.10 -17.89
C ILE A 12 -33.93 -7.85 -18.90
N LYS A 13 -33.70 -7.23 -20.05
CA LYS A 13 -32.73 -7.72 -21.02
C LYS A 13 -31.34 -7.51 -20.42
N ALA A 14 -30.81 -8.52 -19.74
CA ALA A 14 -29.40 -8.63 -19.40
C ALA A 14 -28.60 -8.93 -20.68
N PHE A 15 -28.53 -7.95 -21.59
CA PHE A 15 -27.56 -8.00 -22.65
C PHE A 15 -26.22 -7.61 -22.05
N THR A 16 -25.39 -8.59 -21.71
CA THR A 16 -23.97 -8.36 -21.46
C THR A 16 -23.35 -7.99 -22.80
N SER A 17 -23.10 -6.71 -23.03
CA SER A 17 -22.23 -6.27 -24.12
C SER A 17 -20.87 -6.96 -23.91
N PRO A 18 -20.21 -7.48 -24.99
CA PRO A 18 -18.84 -7.95 -24.89
C PRO A 18 -17.97 -6.88 -24.21
N GLY A 19 -17.29 -7.24 -23.11
CA GLY A 19 -16.47 -6.29 -22.33
C GLY A 19 -17.20 -5.58 -21.18
N SER A 20 -18.45 -5.94 -20.84
CA SER A 20 -19.10 -5.45 -19.63
C SER A 20 -18.55 -6.15 -18.39
N ILE A 21 -18.15 -5.37 -17.38
CA ILE A 21 -17.73 -5.88 -16.07
C ILE A 21 -18.94 -6.52 -15.37
N ARG A 22 -18.74 -7.70 -14.79
CA ARG A 22 -19.75 -8.37 -13.97
C ARG A 22 -19.11 -9.09 -12.80
N LEU A 23 -19.13 -8.46 -11.65
CA LEU A 23 -18.64 -9.03 -10.41
C LEU A 23 -19.77 -9.82 -9.71
N THR A 24 -19.49 -11.05 -9.34
CA THR A 24 -20.43 -11.93 -8.62
C THR A 24 -20.34 -11.77 -7.10
N SER A 25 -19.21 -11.27 -6.61
CA SER A 25 -18.96 -10.94 -5.20
C SER A 25 -18.07 -9.71 -5.10
N LEU A 26 -18.23 -8.92 -4.05
CA LEU A 26 -17.37 -7.77 -3.81
C LEU A 26 -16.06 -8.22 -3.14
N PRO A 27 -14.91 -7.64 -3.52
CA PRO A 27 -13.63 -7.90 -2.88
C PRO A 27 -13.62 -7.52 -1.39
N PRO A 28 -12.71 -8.07 -0.56
CA PRO A 28 -12.49 -7.56 0.80
C PRO A 28 -12.18 -6.06 0.79
N LEU A 29 -12.65 -5.34 1.81
CA LEU A 29 -12.48 -3.90 1.94
C LEU A 29 -11.41 -3.56 2.98
N ALA A 30 -10.47 -2.69 2.61
CA ALA A 30 -9.50 -2.06 3.48
C ALA A 30 -9.79 -0.56 3.63
N LEU A 31 -9.36 0.04 4.74
CA LEU A 31 -9.34 1.50 4.92
C LEU A 31 -7.89 1.99 4.89
N TYR A 32 -7.60 2.98 4.06
CA TYR A 32 -6.34 3.72 4.07
C TYR A 32 -6.59 5.16 4.55
N VAL A 33 -5.87 5.59 5.57
CA VAL A 33 -5.91 6.96 6.09
C VAL A 33 -4.60 7.64 5.75
N HIS A 34 -4.65 8.66 4.92
CA HIS A 34 -3.47 9.43 4.54
C HIS A 34 -3.22 10.56 5.53
N PHE A 35 -2.02 10.61 6.10
CA PHE A 35 -1.54 11.71 6.93
C PHE A 35 -0.44 12.47 6.16
N PRO A 36 -0.66 13.74 5.74
CA PRO A 36 0.19 14.37 4.75
C PRO A 36 1.41 15.11 5.30
N TRP A 37 1.67 15.14 6.60
CA TRP A 37 2.77 15.95 7.16
C TRP A 37 3.98 15.12 7.57
N CYS A 38 5.15 15.72 7.33
CA CYS A 38 6.45 15.30 7.83
C CYS A 38 7.12 16.46 8.56
N VAL A 39 8.02 16.19 9.49
CA VAL A 39 8.90 17.23 10.05
C VAL A 39 9.78 17.82 8.94
N ARG A 40 10.30 16.93 8.06
CA ARG A 40 11.10 17.26 6.88
C ARG A 40 10.81 16.28 5.76
N LYS A 41 10.66 16.78 4.51
CA LYS A 41 10.50 15.91 3.33
C LYS A 41 11.86 15.39 2.86
N CYS A 42 11.98 14.08 2.74
CA CYS A 42 13.20 13.43 2.25
C CYS A 42 13.37 13.66 0.73
N PRO A 43 14.62 13.81 0.24
CA PRO A 43 14.88 14.15 -1.17
C PRO A 43 14.49 13.06 -2.17
N TYR A 44 14.31 11.82 -1.74
CA TYR A 44 13.88 10.68 -2.56
C TYR A 44 12.37 10.41 -2.51
N CYS A 45 11.63 11.06 -1.59
CA CYS A 45 10.24 10.73 -1.30
C CYS A 45 9.28 11.32 -2.34
N ASP A 46 8.53 10.47 -3.02
CA ASP A 46 7.49 10.79 -3.99
C ASP A 46 6.08 10.87 -3.38
N PHE A 47 5.91 10.47 -2.12
CA PHE A 47 4.62 10.49 -1.43
C PHE A 47 4.05 11.90 -1.34
N ASN A 48 2.72 12.00 -1.26
CA ASN A 48 2.03 13.26 -0.99
C ASN A 48 2.31 13.72 0.44
N SER A 49 3.53 14.19 0.69
CA SER A 49 3.98 14.66 2.00
C SER A 49 4.43 16.11 1.95
N HIS A 50 4.09 16.85 3.00
CA HIS A 50 4.32 18.29 3.15
C HIS A 50 5.09 18.55 4.43
N GLU A 51 6.10 19.43 4.38
CA GLU A 51 6.82 19.81 5.57
C GLU A 51 5.92 20.62 6.51
N SER A 52 5.90 20.22 7.77
CA SER A 52 5.27 21.00 8.84
C SER A 52 6.28 22.00 9.40
N LYS A 53 5.97 23.28 9.38
CA LYS A 53 6.82 24.31 9.97
C LYS A 53 6.95 24.10 11.49
N GLY A 54 8.12 23.60 11.93
CA GLY A 54 8.38 23.32 13.35
C GLY A 54 7.57 22.15 13.95
N GLY A 55 7.06 21.24 13.13
CA GLY A 55 6.26 20.09 13.57
C GLY A 55 4.79 20.41 13.82
N ALA A 56 4.37 21.66 13.71
CA ALA A 56 2.98 22.06 13.92
C ALA A 56 2.13 21.82 12.66
N PHE A 57 0.95 21.27 12.84
CA PHE A 57 -0.08 21.09 11.81
C PHE A 57 -1.47 21.25 12.46
N PRO A 58 -2.52 21.57 11.70
CA PRO A 58 -3.86 21.78 12.23
C PRO A 58 -4.55 20.44 12.54
N GLU A 59 -4.17 19.77 13.65
CA GLU A 59 -4.61 18.41 13.98
C GLU A 59 -6.12 18.28 14.07
N ASP A 60 -6.76 19.13 14.88
CA ASP A 60 -8.22 19.07 15.09
C ASP A 60 -8.98 19.33 13.79
N ASP A 61 -8.57 20.33 13.02
CA ASP A 61 -9.18 20.65 11.72
C ASP A 61 -9.04 19.51 10.73
N TYR A 62 -7.88 18.81 10.74
CA TYR A 62 -7.64 17.68 9.88
C TYR A 62 -8.47 16.46 10.29
N LEU A 63 -8.60 16.20 11.57
CA LEU A 63 -9.44 15.12 12.09
C LEU A 63 -10.93 15.34 11.76
N ASP A 64 -11.41 16.61 11.88
CA ASP A 64 -12.75 16.96 11.43
C ASP A 64 -12.94 16.71 9.94
N ALA A 65 -11.96 17.08 9.13
CA ALA A 65 -11.99 16.84 7.66
C ALA A 65 -11.95 15.34 7.31
N LEU A 66 -11.13 14.53 8.01
CA LEU A 66 -11.11 13.07 7.84
C LEU A 66 -12.45 12.44 8.19
N ARG A 67 -13.09 12.88 9.28
CA ARG A 67 -14.41 12.40 9.66
C ARG A 67 -15.45 12.75 8.60
N SER A 68 -15.44 14.00 8.11
CA SER A 68 -16.35 14.44 7.05
C SER A 68 -16.14 13.67 5.73
N ASP A 69 -14.88 13.43 5.32
CA ASP A 69 -14.56 12.61 4.13
C ASP A 69 -15.10 11.17 4.30
N LEU A 70 -14.91 10.58 5.50
CA LEU A 70 -15.43 9.24 5.78
C LEU A 70 -16.96 9.19 5.74
N GLU A 71 -17.65 10.18 6.33
CA GLU A 71 -19.11 10.28 6.30
C GLU A 71 -19.65 10.40 4.86
N GLN A 72 -18.98 11.18 3.99
CA GLN A 72 -19.33 11.29 2.57
C GLN A 72 -19.15 9.97 1.81
N ALA A 73 -18.16 9.17 2.20
CA ALA A 73 -17.87 7.89 1.54
C ALA A 73 -18.78 6.73 2.00
N LEU A 74 -19.48 6.85 3.12
CA LEU A 74 -20.33 5.78 3.66
C LEU A 74 -21.31 5.17 2.66
N PRO A 75 -22.03 5.95 1.82
CA PRO A 75 -22.96 5.37 0.83
C PRO A 75 -22.29 4.40 -0.16
N LEU A 76 -20.98 4.58 -0.44
CA LEU A 76 -20.24 3.73 -1.37
C LEU A 76 -19.81 2.39 -0.75
N VAL A 77 -19.73 2.30 0.56
CA VAL A 77 -19.23 1.14 1.31
C VAL A 77 -20.23 0.59 2.31
N TRP A 78 -21.50 1.00 2.21
CA TRP A 78 -22.54 0.66 3.17
C TRP A 78 -22.64 -0.85 3.41
N GLY A 79 -22.59 -1.25 4.71
CA GLY A 79 -22.68 -2.64 5.13
C GLY A 79 -21.46 -3.50 4.84
N ARG A 80 -20.41 -2.97 4.25
CA ARG A 80 -19.16 -3.70 3.99
C ARG A 80 -18.26 -3.68 5.21
N GLN A 81 -17.79 -4.85 5.61
CA GLN A 81 -16.84 -5.01 6.71
C GLN A 81 -15.43 -4.62 6.29
N VAL A 82 -14.74 -3.88 7.16
CA VAL A 82 -13.35 -3.45 6.93
C VAL A 82 -12.41 -4.39 7.68
N HIS A 83 -11.51 -5.05 6.94
CA HIS A 83 -10.60 -6.05 7.46
C HIS A 83 -9.26 -5.49 7.91
N THR A 84 -8.84 -4.34 7.35
CA THR A 84 -7.58 -3.69 7.71
C THR A 84 -7.72 -2.17 7.67
N VAL A 85 -7.00 -1.49 8.58
CA VAL A 85 -6.81 -0.03 8.57
C VAL A 85 -5.32 0.24 8.48
N PHE A 86 -4.92 1.08 7.55
CA PHE A 86 -3.53 1.52 7.41
C PHE A 86 -3.46 3.04 7.47
N ILE A 87 -2.73 3.57 8.45
CA ILE A 87 -2.53 5.00 8.65
C ILE A 87 -1.10 5.32 8.21
N GLY A 88 -0.98 5.94 7.04
CA GLY A 88 0.30 6.14 6.36
C GLY A 88 0.42 7.50 5.67
N GLY A 89 1.49 7.65 4.88
CA GLY A 89 1.73 8.81 4.00
C GLY A 89 2.95 9.63 4.35
N GLY A 90 2.82 10.70 5.11
CA GLY A 90 3.94 11.49 5.62
C GLY A 90 4.58 10.84 6.86
N THR A 91 4.20 11.30 8.03
CA THR A 91 4.67 10.76 9.31
C THR A 91 3.49 10.70 10.29
N PRO A 92 2.62 9.69 10.20
CA PRO A 92 1.43 9.57 11.06
C PRO A 92 1.73 9.59 12.55
N SER A 93 2.90 9.12 12.97
CA SER A 93 3.33 9.17 14.37
C SER A 93 3.56 10.57 14.92
N LEU A 94 3.42 11.62 14.11
CA LEU A 94 3.35 13.02 14.59
C LEU A 94 2.03 13.34 15.28
N MET A 95 0.93 12.64 14.93
CA MET A 95 -0.34 12.82 15.62
C MET A 95 -0.17 12.69 17.14
N SER A 96 -0.95 13.45 17.88
CA SER A 96 -1.07 13.27 19.34
C SER A 96 -1.75 11.92 19.62
N ALA A 97 -1.49 11.34 20.80
CA ALA A 97 -2.19 10.12 21.21
C ALA A 97 -3.71 10.32 21.28
N LYS A 98 -4.15 11.51 21.72
CA LYS A 98 -5.57 11.90 21.74
C LYS A 98 -6.14 12.01 20.31
N GLY A 99 -5.36 12.57 19.38
CA GLY A 99 -5.77 12.68 17.97
C GLY A 99 -5.95 11.32 17.30
N LEU A 100 -5.02 10.40 17.53
CA LEU A 100 -5.12 9.04 17.02
C LEU A 100 -6.29 8.27 17.64
N ASP A 101 -6.50 8.40 18.95
CA ASP A 101 -7.65 7.78 19.64
C ASP A 101 -8.99 8.30 19.08
N ARG A 102 -9.10 9.61 18.85
CA ARG A 102 -10.24 10.22 18.19
C ARG A 102 -10.46 9.65 16.79
N LEU A 103 -9.42 9.60 15.94
CA LEU A 103 -9.50 9.04 14.59
C LEU A 103 -10.01 7.60 14.60
N LEU A 104 -9.44 6.73 15.43
CA LEU A 104 -9.85 5.33 15.50
C LEU A 104 -11.25 5.16 16.11
N SER A 105 -11.66 6.05 17.00
CA SER A 105 -13.03 6.09 17.54
C SER A 105 -14.04 6.49 16.45
N ASP A 106 -13.74 7.50 15.64
CA ASP A 106 -14.58 7.91 14.50
C ASP A 106 -14.68 6.79 13.46
N VAL A 107 -13.58 6.11 13.15
CA VAL A 107 -13.57 4.96 12.23
C VAL A 107 -14.47 3.84 12.74
N ARG A 108 -14.37 3.47 14.04
CA ARG A 108 -15.22 2.42 14.64
C ARG A 108 -16.69 2.81 14.74
N ALA A 109 -16.99 4.10 14.90
CA ALA A 109 -18.36 4.59 14.94
C ALA A 109 -19.06 4.56 13.57
N LEU A 110 -18.29 4.74 12.49
CA LEU A 110 -18.81 4.91 11.13
C LEU A 110 -18.70 3.64 10.27
N LEU A 111 -17.71 2.78 10.51
CA LEU A 111 -17.47 1.58 9.72
C LEU A 111 -17.50 0.31 10.59
N PRO A 112 -18.10 -0.79 10.09
CA PRO A 112 -18.01 -2.08 10.76
C PRO A 112 -16.58 -2.65 10.56
N LEU A 113 -15.74 -2.52 11.58
CA LEU A 113 -14.42 -3.15 11.61
C LEU A 113 -14.53 -4.62 12.05
N ASP A 114 -13.68 -5.48 11.46
CA ASP A 114 -13.47 -6.82 11.99
C ASP A 114 -12.92 -6.76 13.41
N ALA A 115 -13.29 -7.71 14.23
CA ALA A 115 -12.83 -7.79 15.62
C ALA A 115 -11.29 -8.00 15.69
N ASP A 116 -10.70 -8.65 14.67
CA ASP A 116 -9.27 -8.91 14.50
C ASP A 116 -8.65 -8.10 13.35
N ALA A 117 -9.24 -6.94 13.02
CA ALA A 117 -8.71 -6.06 11.99
C ALA A 117 -7.25 -5.70 12.25
N GLU A 118 -6.41 -5.80 11.22
CA GLU A 118 -5.04 -5.27 11.28
C GLU A 118 -5.09 -3.74 11.20
N ILE A 119 -4.63 -3.07 12.26
CA ILE A 119 -4.55 -1.60 12.32
C ILE A 119 -3.08 -1.22 12.36
N THR A 120 -2.55 -0.77 11.21
CA THR A 120 -1.16 -0.38 11.04
C THR A 120 -0.99 1.12 11.14
N LEU A 121 0.06 1.56 11.84
CA LEU A 121 0.52 2.95 11.89
C LEU A 121 1.96 3.04 11.38
N GLU A 122 2.24 3.96 10.45
CA GLU A 122 3.61 4.32 10.07
C GLU A 122 4.24 5.28 11.07
N ALA A 123 5.53 5.06 11.36
CA ALA A 123 6.30 5.86 12.31
C ALA A 123 7.74 6.10 11.83
N ASN A 124 8.28 7.25 12.22
CA ASN A 124 9.69 7.61 12.01
C ASN A 124 10.46 7.62 13.33
N PRO A 125 11.73 7.13 13.38
CA PRO A 125 12.52 7.04 14.61
C PRO A 125 12.64 8.34 15.40
N GLY A 126 12.73 9.50 14.75
CA GLY A 126 12.82 10.80 15.42
C GLY A 126 11.55 11.26 16.16
N THR A 127 10.47 10.47 16.12
CA THR A 127 9.19 10.77 16.80
C THR A 127 8.83 9.74 17.87
N PHE A 128 9.81 8.86 18.24
CA PHE A 128 9.56 7.76 19.17
C PHE A 128 9.65 8.21 20.62
N GLU A 129 8.51 8.19 21.28
CA GLU A 129 8.35 8.33 22.73
C GLU A 129 7.60 7.10 23.23
N ALA A 130 8.21 6.29 24.11
CA ALA A 130 7.66 5.01 24.56
C ALA A 130 6.23 5.12 25.09
N ASP A 131 5.96 6.14 25.91
CA ASP A 131 4.63 6.38 26.48
C ASP A 131 3.58 6.69 25.41
N LYS A 132 3.97 7.42 24.35
CA LYS A 132 3.09 7.74 23.21
C LYS A 132 2.74 6.49 22.42
N PHE A 133 3.70 5.61 22.18
CA PHE A 133 3.46 4.36 21.46
C PHE A 133 2.62 3.37 22.27
N ALA A 134 2.79 3.33 23.60
CA ALA A 134 1.91 2.58 24.48
C ALA A 134 0.46 3.07 24.39
N GLN A 135 0.24 4.39 24.31
CA GLN A 135 -1.09 4.98 24.09
C GLN A 135 -1.65 4.64 22.71
N PHE A 136 -0.83 4.66 21.65
CA PHE A 136 -1.25 4.24 20.31
C PHE A 136 -1.73 2.77 20.30
N ARG A 137 -0.99 1.88 21.00
CA ARG A 137 -1.43 0.49 21.17
C ARG A 137 -2.75 0.41 21.95
N ALA A 138 -2.90 1.19 23.02
CA ALA A 138 -4.13 1.22 23.82
C ALA A 138 -5.34 1.72 23.00
N SER A 139 -5.15 2.65 22.06
CA SER A 139 -6.20 3.09 21.12
C SER A 139 -6.55 2.03 20.07
N GLY A 140 -5.75 0.96 19.94
CA GLY A 140 -6.05 -0.20 19.09
C GLY A 140 -5.14 -0.39 17.90
N VAL A 141 -4.05 0.38 17.75
CA VAL A 141 -3.00 0.04 16.79
C VAL A 141 -2.38 -1.29 17.20
N ASN A 142 -2.34 -2.27 16.28
CA ASN A 142 -1.81 -3.60 16.57
C ASN A 142 -0.65 -4.00 15.65
N ARG A 143 -0.30 -3.15 14.68
CA ARG A 143 0.88 -3.29 13.84
C ARG A 143 1.56 -1.94 13.66
N LEU A 144 2.90 -1.92 13.71
CA LEU A 144 3.71 -0.72 13.49
C LEU A 144 4.60 -0.91 12.25
N SER A 145 4.78 0.15 11.42
CA SER A 145 5.78 0.19 10.36
C SER A 145 6.77 1.30 10.65
N VAL A 146 8.05 0.95 10.83
CA VAL A 146 9.07 1.90 11.28
C VAL A 146 10.04 2.20 10.15
N GLY A 147 10.04 3.43 9.67
CA GLY A 147 10.90 3.93 8.59
C GLY A 147 12.34 4.15 9.03
N ILE A 148 13.09 3.09 9.25
CA ILE A 148 14.50 3.10 9.65
C ILE A 148 15.40 3.60 8.51
N GLN A 149 15.24 3.05 7.34
CA GLN A 149 15.95 3.23 6.09
C GLN A 149 17.40 2.70 6.11
N SER A 150 18.20 3.03 7.13
CA SER A 150 19.57 2.52 7.36
C SER A 150 19.95 2.65 8.84
N PHE A 151 20.90 1.87 9.31
CA PHE A 151 21.56 2.03 10.61
C PHE A 151 22.94 2.70 10.49
N ASN A 152 23.28 3.18 9.28
CA ASN A 152 24.55 3.86 8.99
C ASN A 152 24.35 5.39 8.92
N GLU A 153 25.07 6.12 9.76
CA GLU A 153 25.02 7.58 9.85
C GLU A 153 25.25 8.30 8.50
N THR A 154 26.17 7.78 7.70
CA THR A 154 26.50 8.39 6.39
C THR A 154 25.33 8.26 5.43
N HIS A 155 24.70 7.10 5.39
CA HIS A 155 23.55 6.84 4.52
C HIS A 155 22.30 7.56 4.99
N LEU A 156 22.04 7.63 6.31
CA LEU A 156 20.95 8.43 6.86
C LEU A 156 21.06 9.91 6.48
N LYS A 157 22.27 10.48 6.59
CA LYS A 157 22.54 11.87 6.17
C LYS A 157 22.35 12.06 4.66
N ALA A 158 22.84 11.11 3.84
CA ALA A 158 22.68 11.14 2.39
C ALA A 158 21.19 11.08 1.98
N LEU A 159 20.38 10.31 2.70
CA LEU A 159 18.94 10.23 2.52
C LEU A 159 18.15 11.44 3.09
N GLY A 160 18.85 12.41 3.73
CA GLY A 160 18.20 13.56 4.35
C GLY A 160 17.33 13.22 5.58
N ARG A 161 17.60 12.08 6.23
CA ARG A 161 16.89 11.67 7.44
C ARG A 161 17.23 12.59 8.61
N ILE A 162 16.24 12.81 9.50
CA ILE A 162 16.38 13.68 10.68
C ILE A 162 16.85 12.92 11.92
N HIS A 163 16.74 11.59 11.92
CA HIS A 163 17.20 10.72 13.00
C HIS A 163 18.60 10.17 12.71
N ASP A 164 19.31 9.81 13.75
CA ASP A 164 20.62 9.17 13.72
C ASP A 164 20.52 7.65 13.95
N ALA A 165 21.63 6.92 13.85
CA ALA A 165 21.69 5.48 14.00
C ALA A 165 21.32 5.03 15.44
N THR A 166 21.58 5.84 16.47
CA THR A 166 21.22 5.55 17.85
C THR A 166 19.70 5.64 18.03
N GLN A 167 19.10 6.69 17.49
CA GLN A 167 17.65 6.87 17.49
C GLN A 167 16.95 5.77 16.69
N ALA A 168 17.53 5.33 15.56
CA ALA A 168 17.02 4.22 14.77
C ALA A 168 16.96 2.92 15.60
N ARG A 169 18.04 2.56 16.30
CA ARG A 169 18.08 1.36 17.18
C ARG A 169 17.09 1.47 18.33
N HIS A 170 17.06 2.62 19.01
CA HIS A 170 16.10 2.88 20.10
C HIS A 170 14.65 2.74 19.64
N ALA A 171 14.32 3.26 18.45
CA ALA A 171 12.99 3.12 17.88
C ALA A 171 12.58 1.65 17.68
N VAL A 172 13.52 0.80 17.21
CA VAL A 172 13.27 -0.65 17.08
C VAL A 172 13.05 -1.29 18.44
N GLU A 173 13.84 -0.95 19.46
CA GLU A 173 13.67 -1.47 20.84
C GLU A 173 12.29 -1.13 21.41
N VAL A 174 11.86 0.14 21.25
CA VAL A 174 10.52 0.57 21.69
C VAL A 174 9.43 -0.15 20.89
N ALA A 175 9.56 -0.28 19.57
CA ALA A 175 8.61 -1.02 18.74
C ALA A 175 8.50 -2.48 19.18
N ALA A 176 9.63 -3.18 19.37
CA ALA A 176 9.67 -4.59 19.79
C ALA A 176 9.11 -4.82 21.19
N SER A 177 9.31 -3.86 22.11
CA SER A 177 8.76 -3.96 23.47
C SER A 177 7.26 -3.65 23.56
N THR A 178 6.75 -2.89 22.59
CA THR A 178 5.35 -2.39 22.61
C THR A 178 4.42 -3.21 21.70
N PHE A 179 4.91 -3.71 20.56
CA PHE A 179 4.10 -4.38 19.55
C PHE A 179 4.61 -5.79 19.23
N ASP A 180 3.74 -6.77 19.24
CA ASP A 180 4.05 -8.16 18.82
C ASP A 180 4.15 -8.27 17.29
N ASN A 181 3.63 -7.28 16.56
CA ASN A 181 3.67 -7.21 15.10
C ASN A 181 4.21 -5.83 14.67
N PHE A 182 5.42 -5.83 14.13
CA PHE A 182 6.04 -4.61 13.61
C PHE A 182 6.89 -4.92 12.38
N ASN A 183 7.06 -3.91 11.56
CA ASN A 183 7.86 -3.92 10.35
C ASN A 183 8.99 -2.92 10.47
N LEU A 184 10.15 -3.25 9.92
CA LEU A 184 11.24 -2.30 9.68
C LEU A 184 11.35 -2.05 8.18
N ASP A 185 11.23 -0.79 7.80
CA ASP A 185 11.48 -0.33 6.43
C ASP A 185 12.96 0.04 6.31
N LEU A 186 13.70 -0.67 5.46
CA LEU A 186 15.09 -0.34 5.11
C LEU A 186 15.20 -0.13 3.61
N MET A 187 16.25 0.58 3.23
CA MET A 187 16.59 0.79 1.83
C MET A 187 18.01 0.29 1.55
N PHE A 188 18.23 -0.22 0.35
CA PHE A 188 19.53 -0.63 -0.16
C PHE A 188 19.85 0.05 -1.50
N ALA A 189 21.05 -0.15 -2.03
CA ALA A 189 21.59 0.59 -3.16
C ALA A 189 21.61 2.12 -2.89
N LEU A 190 21.93 2.49 -1.67
CA LEU A 190 21.98 3.88 -1.20
C LEU A 190 23.18 4.63 -1.83
N PRO A 191 23.17 5.98 -1.81
CA PRO A 191 24.28 6.75 -2.37
C PRO A 191 25.65 6.29 -1.83
N LYS A 192 26.51 5.80 -2.74
CA LYS A 192 27.85 5.25 -2.47
C LYS A 192 27.87 4.03 -1.53
N GLN A 193 26.76 3.36 -1.31
CA GLN A 193 26.70 2.17 -0.46
C GLN A 193 27.50 1.02 -1.07
N THR A 194 28.33 0.41 -0.27
CA THR A 194 29.02 -0.84 -0.61
C THR A 194 28.21 -2.05 -0.19
N LEU A 195 28.48 -3.22 -0.76
CA LEU A 195 27.84 -4.48 -0.36
C LEU A 195 28.05 -4.75 1.14
N ALA A 196 29.24 -4.49 1.68
CA ALA A 196 29.53 -4.70 3.10
C ALA A 196 28.69 -3.79 4.02
N GLU A 197 28.43 -2.55 3.61
CA GLU A 197 27.56 -1.62 4.36
C GLU A 197 26.09 -2.04 4.28
N CYS A 198 25.63 -2.50 3.11
CA CYS A 198 24.31 -3.10 2.96
C CYS A 198 24.13 -4.32 3.87
N GLN A 199 25.11 -5.23 3.87
CA GLN A 199 25.13 -6.40 4.76
C GLN A 199 25.06 -6.00 6.22
N ALA A 200 25.81 -4.99 6.66
CA ALA A 200 25.80 -4.51 8.04
C ALA A 200 24.43 -3.94 8.46
N ASP A 201 23.73 -3.23 7.57
CA ASP A 201 22.38 -2.74 7.82
C ASP A 201 21.37 -3.89 8.01
N ILE A 202 21.40 -4.87 7.10
CA ILE A 202 20.50 -6.02 7.16
C ILE A 202 20.78 -6.90 8.38
N GLU A 203 22.04 -7.21 8.70
CA GLU A 203 22.40 -7.97 9.89
C GLU A 203 21.96 -7.24 11.17
N THR A 204 22.07 -5.91 11.19
CA THR A 204 21.56 -5.12 12.31
C THR A 204 20.05 -5.27 12.44
N ALA A 205 19.29 -5.17 11.34
CA ALA A 205 17.85 -5.37 11.35
C ALA A 205 17.47 -6.78 11.83
N LEU A 206 18.14 -7.82 11.32
CA LEU A 206 17.91 -9.21 11.68
C LEU A 206 18.20 -9.50 13.15
N SER A 207 19.17 -8.79 13.75
CA SER A 207 19.53 -8.96 15.18
C SER A 207 18.37 -8.60 16.14
N PHE A 208 17.46 -7.73 15.72
CA PHE A 208 16.23 -7.40 16.45
C PHE A 208 15.09 -8.42 16.24
N ALA A 209 15.27 -9.38 15.33
CA ALA A 209 14.30 -10.42 15.00
C ALA A 209 12.88 -9.90 14.69
N PRO A 210 12.70 -8.82 13.89
CA PRO A 210 11.38 -8.30 13.59
C PRO A 210 10.51 -9.37 12.92
N PRO A 211 9.18 -9.35 13.11
CA PRO A 211 8.31 -10.30 12.41
C PRO A 211 8.18 -10.03 10.91
N HIS A 212 8.49 -8.81 10.46
CA HIS A 212 8.37 -8.36 9.07
C HIS A 212 9.49 -7.37 8.71
N LEU A 213 9.95 -7.43 7.47
CA LEU A 213 10.91 -6.49 6.86
C LEU A 213 10.38 -6.02 5.52
N SER A 214 10.51 -4.71 5.26
CA SER A 214 10.36 -4.12 3.93
C SER A 214 11.72 -3.60 3.49
N LEU A 215 12.25 -4.14 2.40
CA LEU A 215 13.59 -3.84 1.90
C LEU A 215 13.47 -3.27 0.49
N TYR A 216 13.63 -1.96 0.37
CA TYR A 216 13.41 -1.21 -0.86
C TYR A 216 14.72 -0.87 -1.57
N HIS A 217 14.80 -1.20 -2.85
CA HIS A 217 15.82 -0.64 -3.71
C HIS A 217 15.59 0.88 -3.87
N LEU A 218 16.61 1.71 -3.65
CA LEU A 218 16.49 3.15 -3.88
C LEU A 218 16.31 3.43 -5.37
N THR A 219 15.12 3.93 -5.73
CA THR A 219 14.78 4.38 -7.08
C THR A 219 14.70 5.90 -7.16
N LEU A 220 15.02 6.46 -8.33
CA LEU A 220 14.94 7.90 -8.58
C LEU A 220 13.56 8.25 -9.12
N GLU A 221 12.58 8.37 -8.21
CA GLU A 221 11.19 8.61 -8.57
C GLU A 221 10.98 10.01 -9.19
N PRO A 222 10.16 10.11 -10.25
CA PRO A 222 9.84 11.40 -10.87
C PRO A 222 9.35 12.42 -9.85
N ASN A 223 9.62 13.71 -10.11
CA ASN A 223 9.24 14.84 -9.23
C ASN A 223 9.91 14.86 -7.85
N THR A 224 10.96 14.08 -7.62
CA THR A 224 11.78 14.14 -6.40
C THR A 224 13.05 15.00 -6.61
N LEU A 225 13.66 15.41 -5.50
CA LEU A 225 14.96 16.11 -5.58
C LEU A 225 16.06 15.19 -6.11
N PHE A 226 16.02 13.90 -5.79
CA PHE A 226 16.97 12.92 -6.29
C PHE A 226 16.83 12.67 -7.80
N ALA A 227 15.64 12.72 -8.36
CA ALA A 227 15.49 12.67 -9.82
C ALA A 227 16.05 13.92 -10.50
N LYS A 228 15.88 15.10 -9.87
CA LYS A 228 16.40 16.38 -10.40
C LYS A 228 17.91 16.52 -10.22
N PHE A 229 18.46 16.02 -9.12
CA PHE A 229 19.87 16.08 -8.75
C PHE A 229 20.32 14.70 -8.27
N PRO A 230 20.56 13.75 -9.19
CA PRO A 230 20.87 12.36 -8.84
C PRO A 230 22.13 12.26 -7.99
N PRO A 231 22.08 11.62 -6.82
CA PRO A 231 23.29 11.28 -6.08
C PRO A 231 24.05 10.16 -6.80
N PRO A 232 25.37 9.97 -6.52
CA PRO A 232 26.10 8.83 -7.04
C PRO A 232 25.58 7.54 -6.41
N LEU A 233 24.90 6.69 -7.19
CA LEU A 233 24.40 5.39 -6.80
C LEU A 233 25.37 4.27 -7.16
N PRO A 234 25.32 3.08 -6.53
CA PRO A 234 25.95 1.87 -7.02
C PRO A 234 25.49 1.56 -8.46
N ASP A 235 26.34 0.89 -9.22
CA ASP A 235 25.95 0.38 -10.53
C ASP A 235 24.94 -0.78 -10.44
N ASP A 236 24.39 -1.17 -11.58
CA ASP A 236 23.34 -2.20 -11.64
C ASP A 236 23.84 -3.55 -11.13
N ASP A 237 25.09 -3.94 -11.45
CA ASP A 237 25.69 -5.20 -11.00
C ASP A 237 25.85 -5.20 -9.47
N SER A 238 26.40 -4.12 -8.91
CA SER A 238 26.53 -3.96 -7.45
C SER A 238 25.17 -3.98 -6.75
N SER A 239 24.17 -3.37 -7.35
CA SER A 239 22.79 -3.35 -6.81
C SER A 239 22.16 -4.73 -6.86
N ALA A 240 22.37 -5.48 -7.94
CA ALA A 240 21.94 -6.87 -8.08
C ALA A 240 22.60 -7.79 -7.05
N ASP A 241 23.92 -7.66 -6.83
CA ASP A 241 24.67 -8.41 -5.81
C ASP A 241 24.10 -8.15 -4.40
N MET A 242 23.74 -6.89 -4.08
CA MET A 242 23.08 -6.55 -2.81
C MET A 242 21.73 -7.25 -2.69
N GLN A 243 20.92 -7.19 -3.75
CA GLN A 243 19.58 -7.80 -3.76
C GLN A 243 19.66 -9.32 -3.61
N ASP A 244 20.54 -9.99 -4.32
CA ASP A 244 20.72 -11.44 -4.26
C ASP A 244 21.18 -11.87 -2.87
N TRP A 245 22.12 -11.16 -2.29
CA TRP A 245 22.57 -11.41 -0.92
C TRP A 245 21.44 -11.19 0.10
N ILE A 246 20.64 -10.13 -0.04
CA ILE A 246 19.47 -9.88 0.82
C ILE A 246 18.48 -11.04 0.74
N HIS A 247 18.16 -11.53 -0.46
CA HIS A 247 17.24 -12.64 -0.65
C HIS A 247 17.72 -13.92 0.07
N GLU A 248 18.98 -14.26 -0.13
CA GLU A 248 19.56 -15.46 0.49
C GLU A 248 19.63 -15.30 2.00
N ARG A 249 20.14 -14.18 2.50
CA ARG A 249 20.35 -13.95 3.94
C ARG A 249 19.04 -13.89 4.73
N THR A 250 18.00 -13.26 4.19
CA THR A 250 16.68 -13.22 4.82
C THR A 250 16.03 -14.59 4.83
N ARG A 251 16.18 -15.38 3.76
CA ARG A 251 15.73 -16.78 3.69
C ARG A 251 16.39 -17.64 4.76
N GLU A 252 17.71 -17.54 4.94
CA GLU A 252 18.48 -18.24 5.99
C GLU A 252 18.00 -17.85 7.40
N ALA A 253 17.58 -16.58 7.58
CA ALA A 253 17.05 -16.08 8.85
C ALA A 253 15.56 -16.47 9.07
N GLY A 254 14.96 -17.28 8.16
CA GLY A 254 13.61 -17.81 8.28
C GLY A 254 12.51 -16.84 7.85
N TYR A 255 12.84 -15.87 6.99
CA TYR A 255 11.84 -15.02 6.35
C TYR A 255 11.50 -15.55 4.95
N GLU A 256 10.24 -15.40 4.59
CA GLU A 256 9.73 -15.66 3.25
C GLU A 256 9.49 -14.34 2.51
N ARG A 257 10.11 -14.19 1.34
CA ARG A 257 9.79 -13.07 0.44
C ARG A 257 8.46 -13.36 -0.22
N TYR A 258 7.40 -12.69 0.17
CA TYR A 258 6.05 -12.95 -0.34
C TYR A 258 5.63 -11.98 -1.46
N GLU A 259 6.32 -10.82 -1.58
CA GLU A 259 6.16 -9.87 -2.69
C GLU A 259 7.51 -9.19 -2.97
N VAL A 260 7.54 -8.23 -3.89
CA VAL A 260 8.77 -7.62 -4.46
C VAL A 260 9.74 -7.14 -3.38
N SER A 261 9.26 -6.43 -2.36
CA SER A 261 10.08 -5.76 -1.34
C SER A 261 9.81 -6.24 0.08
N ALA A 262 8.87 -7.17 0.29
CA ALA A 262 8.43 -7.54 1.63
C ALA A 262 8.77 -8.98 2.00
N TYR A 263 9.33 -9.13 3.20
CA TYR A 263 9.80 -10.37 3.80
C TYR A 263 9.14 -10.55 5.17
N ALA A 264 8.59 -11.71 5.42
CA ALA A 264 7.87 -11.97 6.67
C ALA A 264 8.20 -13.34 7.26
N LYS A 265 8.17 -13.44 8.57
CA LYS A 265 8.06 -14.73 9.26
C LYS A 265 6.69 -15.36 8.97
N PRO A 266 6.51 -16.68 9.13
CA PRO A 266 5.23 -17.34 8.90
C PRO A 266 4.07 -16.62 9.60
N HIS A 267 3.00 -16.34 8.86
CA HIS A 267 1.79 -15.64 9.32
C HIS A 267 1.98 -14.17 9.76
N ARG A 268 3.10 -13.52 9.36
CA ARG A 268 3.40 -12.12 9.67
C ARG A 268 3.39 -11.18 8.45
N GLN A 269 2.87 -11.66 7.33
CA GLN A 269 2.64 -10.83 6.13
C GLN A 269 1.66 -9.69 6.44
N SER A 270 1.88 -8.51 5.85
CA SER A 270 0.94 -7.39 5.98
C SER A 270 -0.39 -7.72 5.31
N LYS A 271 -1.46 -7.85 6.09
CA LYS A 271 -2.81 -8.12 5.56
C LYS A 271 -3.29 -7.00 4.65
N HIS A 272 -2.94 -5.75 4.99
CA HIS A 272 -3.31 -4.57 4.21
C HIS A 272 -2.65 -4.58 2.82
N ASN A 273 -1.33 -4.83 2.75
CA ASN A 273 -0.61 -4.89 1.47
C ASN A 273 -1.08 -6.09 0.63
N LEU A 274 -1.31 -7.24 1.26
CA LEU A 274 -1.88 -8.40 0.56
C LEU A 274 -3.25 -8.11 -0.03
N ASN A 275 -4.07 -7.25 0.60
CA ASN A 275 -5.35 -6.83 0.01
C ASN A 275 -5.12 -6.09 -1.32
N TYR A 276 -4.15 -5.18 -1.40
CA TYR A 276 -3.78 -4.52 -2.67
C TYR A 276 -3.31 -5.54 -3.73
N TRP A 277 -2.34 -6.39 -3.37
CA TRP A 277 -1.75 -7.34 -4.32
C TRP A 277 -2.74 -8.41 -4.79
N ARG A 278 -3.76 -8.69 -4.01
CA ARG A 278 -4.89 -9.57 -4.37
C ARG A 278 -6.04 -8.84 -5.05
N PHE A 279 -5.80 -7.61 -5.48
CA PHE A 279 -6.76 -6.74 -6.15
C PHE A 279 -8.03 -6.52 -5.32
N GLY A 280 -7.89 -6.43 -3.99
CA GLY A 280 -8.97 -6.09 -3.07
C GLY A 280 -9.42 -4.63 -3.22
N ASP A 281 -10.53 -4.29 -2.56
CA ASP A 281 -11.00 -2.91 -2.50
C ASP A 281 -10.35 -2.16 -1.34
N TYR A 282 -10.21 -0.87 -1.52
CA TYR A 282 -9.79 0.03 -0.46
C TYR A 282 -10.47 1.38 -0.57
N LEU A 283 -10.93 1.86 0.57
CA LEU A 283 -11.39 3.24 0.76
C LEU A 283 -10.20 4.05 1.27
N GLY A 284 -9.80 5.08 0.53
CA GLY A 284 -8.80 6.04 0.99
C GLY A 284 -9.47 7.32 1.45
N ILE A 285 -9.12 7.80 2.63
CA ILE A 285 -9.51 9.11 3.16
C ILE A 285 -8.29 9.95 3.49
N GLY A 286 -8.43 11.27 3.44
CA GLY A 286 -7.34 12.19 3.71
C GLY A 286 -6.69 12.76 2.45
N ALA A 287 -5.88 13.80 2.64
CA ALA A 287 -5.28 14.59 1.56
C ALA A 287 -4.45 13.75 0.59
N GLY A 288 -4.88 13.64 -0.66
CA GLY A 288 -4.22 12.86 -1.71
C GLY A 288 -4.44 11.35 -1.64
N ALA A 289 -5.33 10.87 -0.77
CA ALA A 289 -5.67 9.46 -0.70
C ALA A 289 -6.39 8.99 -1.96
N HIS A 290 -6.06 7.78 -2.39
CA HIS A 290 -6.71 7.09 -3.50
C HIS A 290 -7.69 6.04 -2.98
N THR A 291 -8.75 5.82 -3.74
CA THR A 291 -9.78 4.81 -3.49
C THR A 291 -9.92 3.90 -4.71
N LYS A 292 -10.13 2.61 -4.49
CA LYS A 292 -10.63 1.64 -5.48
C LYS A 292 -11.79 0.88 -4.86
N LEU A 293 -12.97 1.01 -5.45
CA LEU A 293 -14.18 0.31 -5.00
C LEU A 293 -14.84 -0.44 -6.15
N SER A 294 -15.16 -1.69 -5.91
CA SER A 294 -15.88 -2.55 -6.84
C SER A 294 -17.37 -2.54 -6.53
N PHE A 295 -18.16 -2.48 -7.60
CA PHE A 295 -19.61 -2.65 -7.62
C PHE A 295 -19.96 -3.80 -8.56
N PRO A 296 -21.19 -4.34 -8.55
CA PRO A 296 -21.53 -5.47 -9.40
C PRO A 296 -21.25 -5.29 -10.90
N ASN A 297 -21.24 -4.06 -11.39
CA ASN A 297 -21.12 -3.74 -12.82
C ASN A 297 -20.02 -2.72 -13.16
N ARG A 298 -19.23 -2.24 -12.19
CA ARG A 298 -18.19 -1.24 -12.40
C ARG A 298 -17.14 -1.30 -11.30
N ILE A 299 -15.96 -0.75 -11.59
CA ILE A 299 -14.91 -0.46 -10.62
C ILE A 299 -14.63 1.03 -10.64
N LEU A 300 -14.70 1.67 -9.49
CA LEU A 300 -14.56 3.09 -9.29
C LEU A 300 -13.17 3.41 -8.74
N ARG A 301 -12.55 4.44 -9.29
CA ARG A 301 -11.35 5.08 -8.75
C ARG A 301 -11.67 6.49 -8.32
N GLN A 302 -11.17 6.90 -7.15
CA GLN A 302 -11.26 8.27 -6.66
C GLN A 302 -9.89 8.73 -6.15
N MET A 303 -9.65 10.03 -6.21
CA MET A 303 -8.50 10.69 -5.59
C MET A 303 -9.00 11.93 -4.83
N ARG A 304 -8.53 12.08 -3.58
CA ARG A 304 -8.81 13.27 -2.75
C ARG A 304 -7.89 14.42 -3.14
N TYR A 305 -8.28 15.66 -2.80
CA TYR A 305 -7.42 16.83 -2.97
C TYR A 305 -6.05 16.60 -2.32
N LYS A 306 -4.97 16.85 -3.07
CA LYS A 306 -3.60 16.56 -2.61
C LYS A 306 -3.09 17.56 -1.57
N HIS A 307 -3.40 18.85 -1.76
CA HIS A 307 -2.90 19.88 -0.84
C HIS A 307 -3.68 19.86 0.47
N PRO A 308 -3.04 19.77 1.66
CA PRO A 308 -3.73 19.59 2.93
C PRO A 308 -4.76 20.66 3.27
N ALA A 309 -4.43 21.93 3.03
CA ALA A 309 -5.36 23.03 3.33
C ALA A 309 -6.60 22.97 2.42
N THR A 310 -6.42 22.71 1.14
CA THR A 310 -7.54 22.53 0.19
C THR A 310 -8.39 21.32 0.58
N PHE A 311 -7.76 20.21 0.94
CA PHE A 311 -8.49 19.03 1.42
C PHE A 311 -9.35 19.34 2.65
N ILE A 312 -8.81 20.06 3.64
CA ILE A 312 -9.55 20.44 4.87
C ILE A 312 -10.78 21.26 4.50
N GLU A 313 -10.62 22.27 3.64
CA GLU A 313 -11.71 23.15 3.19
C GLU A 313 -12.79 22.38 2.42
N GLU A 314 -12.38 21.62 1.43
CA GLU A 314 -13.29 20.89 0.52
C GLU A 314 -13.99 19.72 1.22
N ALA A 315 -13.27 18.97 2.07
CA ALA A 315 -13.87 17.87 2.84
C ALA A 315 -14.96 18.38 3.79
N ARG A 316 -14.73 19.51 4.48
CA ARG A 316 -15.74 20.13 5.34
C ARG A 316 -16.95 20.66 4.58
N SER A 317 -16.75 21.02 3.30
CA SER A 317 -17.83 21.48 2.41
C SER A 317 -18.60 20.35 1.72
N GLY A 318 -18.24 19.09 1.98
CA GLY A 318 -18.88 17.92 1.36
C GLY A 318 -18.29 17.51 0.01
N ASN A 319 -17.08 17.97 -0.36
CA ASN A 319 -16.44 17.77 -1.67
C ASN A 319 -15.01 17.19 -1.54
N ALA A 320 -14.79 16.19 -0.69
CA ALA A 320 -13.44 15.66 -0.45
C ALA A 320 -12.77 15.06 -1.71
N VAL A 321 -13.56 14.60 -2.69
CA VAL A 321 -13.09 13.95 -3.92
C VAL A 321 -12.75 15.00 -4.97
N GLN A 322 -11.49 14.99 -5.43
CA GLN A 322 -11.00 15.83 -6.50
C GLN A 322 -11.23 15.21 -7.88
N GLU A 323 -10.99 13.91 -7.99
CA GLU A 323 -11.12 13.16 -9.25
C GLU A 323 -11.86 11.85 -9.00
N GLU A 324 -12.74 11.51 -9.96
CA GLU A 324 -13.48 10.24 -9.97
C GLU A 324 -13.59 9.73 -11.40
N HIS A 325 -13.32 8.44 -11.60
CA HIS A 325 -13.56 7.77 -12.87
C HIS A 325 -13.84 6.28 -12.69
N GLU A 326 -14.52 5.68 -13.65
CA GLU A 326 -14.71 4.23 -13.74
C GLU A 326 -13.56 3.61 -14.55
N VAL A 327 -13.06 2.47 -14.06
CA VAL A 327 -12.02 1.72 -14.77
C VAL A 327 -12.65 0.97 -15.94
N GLY A 328 -12.13 1.23 -17.15
CA GLY A 328 -12.59 0.56 -18.36
C GLY A 328 -12.29 -0.95 -18.35
N ALA A 329 -13.18 -1.77 -18.92
CA ALA A 329 -12.95 -3.20 -19.06
C ALA A 329 -11.66 -3.53 -19.84
N ARG A 330 -11.19 -2.59 -20.68
CA ARG A 330 -9.93 -2.70 -21.43
C ARG A 330 -8.70 -2.63 -20.52
N ASP A 331 -8.74 -1.77 -19.49
CA ASP A 331 -7.58 -1.45 -18.64
C ASP A 331 -7.48 -2.41 -17.44
N LEU A 332 -8.60 -3.04 -17.05
CA LEU A 332 -8.66 -3.95 -15.89
C LEU A 332 -7.67 -5.11 -15.93
N PRO A 333 -7.39 -5.77 -17.07
CA PRO A 333 -6.37 -6.82 -17.13
C PRO A 333 -5.01 -6.33 -16.65
N PHE A 334 -4.57 -5.17 -17.15
CA PHE A 334 -3.31 -4.58 -16.73
C PHE A 334 -3.32 -4.18 -15.25
N GLU A 335 -4.36 -3.49 -14.78
CA GLU A 335 -4.48 -3.09 -13.38
C GLU A 335 -4.46 -4.29 -12.43
N PHE A 336 -5.11 -5.39 -12.79
CA PHE A 336 -5.07 -6.62 -12.01
C PHE A 336 -3.66 -7.23 -11.99
N MET A 337 -3.03 -7.37 -13.16
CA MET A 337 -1.71 -8.00 -13.27
C MET A 337 -0.61 -7.17 -12.64
N LEU A 338 -0.70 -5.83 -12.70
CA LEU A 338 0.21 -4.91 -12.03
C LEU A 338 0.30 -5.17 -10.51
N ASN A 339 -0.80 -5.61 -9.91
CA ASN A 339 -0.87 -5.99 -8.49
C ASN A 339 -0.56 -7.47 -8.27
N ALA A 340 -1.26 -8.37 -8.96
CA ALA A 340 -1.24 -9.80 -8.66
C ALA A 340 0.12 -10.47 -8.96
N LEU A 341 0.84 -10.02 -9.99
CA LEU A 341 2.15 -10.56 -10.34
C LEU A 341 3.28 -10.12 -9.40
N ARG A 342 3.02 -9.18 -8.47
CA ARG A 342 3.97 -8.85 -7.40
C ARG A 342 4.11 -10.00 -6.39
N LEU A 343 3.07 -10.81 -6.22
CA LEU A 343 3.11 -11.96 -5.31
C LEU A 343 3.98 -13.08 -5.87
N GLY A 344 5.02 -13.46 -5.14
CA GLY A 344 5.92 -14.56 -5.53
C GLY A 344 5.19 -15.91 -5.66
N GLU A 345 4.17 -16.13 -4.82
CA GLU A 345 3.29 -17.29 -4.95
C GLU A 345 2.36 -17.24 -6.17
N GLY A 346 2.18 -16.05 -6.80
CA GLY A 346 1.18 -15.83 -7.83
C GLY A 346 -0.25 -15.79 -7.29
N PHE A 347 -1.23 -16.15 -8.14
CA PHE A 347 -2.65 -16.07 -7.81
C PHE A 347 -3.46 -17.23 -8.41
N PRO A 348 -4.57 -17.65 -7.74
CA PRO A 348 -5.50 -18.62 -8.30
C PRO A 348 -6.20 -18.07 -9.54
N VAL A 349 -6.35 -18.90 -10.59
CA VAL A 349 -6.97 -18.52 -11.88
C VAL A 349 -8.34 -17.86 -11.69
N HIS A 350 -9.18 -18.41 -10.80
CA HIS A 350 -10.52 -17.87 -10.54
C HIS A 350 -10.50 -16.43 -9.99
N ARG A 351 -9.41 -16.01 -9.31
CA ARG A 351 -9.29 -14.65 -8.75
C ARG A 351 -9.35 -13.57 -9.82
N PHE A 352 -8.78 -13.79 -10.99
CA PHE A 352 -8.89 -12.85 -12.08
C PHE A 352 -10.35 -12.60 -12.46
N ILE A 353 -11.14 -13.66 -12.63
CA ILE A 353 -12.56 -13.56 -12.97
C ILE A 353 -13.35 -12.87 -11.86
N GLU A 354 -13.13 -13.29 -10.62
CA GLU A 354 -13.82 -12.72 -9.45
C GLU A 354 -13.54 -11.23 -9.23
N ARG A 355 -12.32 -10.77 -9.54
CA ARG A 355 -11.87 -9.40 -9.26
C ARG A 355 -12.05 -8.43 -10.42
N THR A 356 -12.08 -8.93 -11.64
CA THR A 356 -12.23 -8.10 -12.85
C THR A 356 -13.62 -8.24 -13.50
N GLY A 357 -14.33 -9.33 -13.23
CA GLY A 357 -15.57 -9.67 -13.94
C GLY A 357 -15.35 -10.06 -15.41
N LEU A 358 -14.10 -10.24 -15.84
CA LEU A 358 -13.72 -10.57 -17.22
C LEU A 358 -13.38 -12.07 -17.35
N PRO A 359 -13.64 -12.68 -18.53
CA PRO A 359 -13.23 -14.06 -18.78
C PRO A 359 -11.72 -14.18 -18.96
N MET A 360 -11.14 -15.32 -18.63
CA MET A 360 -9.70 -15.60 -18.82
C MET A 360 -9.25 -15.46 -20.28
N THR A 361 -10.14 -15.66 -21.24
CA THR A 361 -9.86 -15.46 -22.67
C THR A 361 -9.43 -14.04 -23.01
N SER A 362 -9.77 -13.05 -22.17
CA SER A 362 -9.38 -11.65 -22.36
C SER A 362 -7.87 -11.40 -22.21
N ILE A 363 -7.16 -12.28 -21.48
CA ILE A 363 -5.72 -12.20 -21.21
C ILE A 363 -4.94 -13.39 -21.80
N GLU A 364 -5.60 -14.32 -22.44
CA GLU A 364 -4.98 -15.57 -22.98
C GLU A 364 -3.79 -15.31 -23.93
N PRO A 365 -3.84 -14.33 -24.85
CA PRO A 365 -2.68 -14.03 -25.70
C PRO A 365 -1.44 -13.59 -24.90
N ALA A 366 -1.63 -12.71 -23.91
CA ALA A 366 -0.54 -12.23 -23.06
C ALA A 366 0.03 -13.34 -22.16
N LEU A 367 -0.83 -14.21 -21.62
CA LEU A 367 -0.39 -15.38 -20.85
C LEU A 367 0.46 -16.34 -21.69
N LYS A 368 0.04 -16.64 -22.93
CA LYS A 368 0.84 -17.50 -23.83
C LYS A 368 2.20 -16.91 -24.14
N GLU A 369 2.27 -15.60 -24.33
CA GLU A 369 3.54 -14.92 -24.59
C GLU A 369 4.43 -14.90 -23.34
N ALA A 370 3.87 -14.67 -22.15
CA ALA A 370 4.59 -14.74 -20.89
C ALA A 370 5.16 -16.15 -20.63
N GLU A 371 4.38 -17.22 -20.91
CA GLU A 371 4.85 -18.61 -20.84
C GLU A 371 5.97 -18.88 -21.83
N ARG A 372 5.79 -18.45 -23.09
CA ARG A 372 6.80 -18.62 -24.15
C ARG A 372 8.15 -17.96 -23.78
N ARG A 373 8.10 -16.82 -23.09
CA ARG A 373 9.30 -16.13 -22.55
C ARG A 373 9.82 -16.75 -21.26
N GLY A 374 9.14 -17.74 -20.68
CA GLY A 374 9.51 -18.36 -19.42
C GLY A 374 9.31 -17.43 -18.19
N LEU A 375 8.48 -16.39 -18.31
CA LEU A 375 8.24 -15.41 -17.25
C LEU A 375 7.20 -15.89 -16.24
N ILE A 376 6.28 -16.77 -16.63
CA ILE A 376 5.28 -17.37 -15.74
C ILE A 376 5.24 -18.88 -15.89
N THR A 377 4.72 -19.54 -14.86
CA THR A 377 4.16 -20.88 -14.91
C THR A 377 2.67 -20.79 -14.67
N ARG A 378 1.90 -21.64 -15.36
CA ARG A 378 0.46 -21.78 -15.06
C ARG A 378 -0.01 -23.21 -15.22
N ASP A 379 -1.03 -23.51 -14.46
CA ASP A 379 -1.87 -24.69 -14.60
C ASP A 379 -3.35 -24.30 -14.54
N TYR A 380 -4.25 -25.26 -14.32
CA TYR A 380 -5.68 -24.99 -14.22
C TYR A 380 -6.10 -24.29 -12.90
N GLU A 381 -5.24 -24.30 -11.90
CA GLU A 381 -5.53 -23.73 -10.58
C GLU A 381 -4.85 -22.37 -10.38
N LYS A 382 -3.62 -22.19 -10.92
CA LYS A 382 -2.73 -21.11 -10.51
C LYS A 382 -1.91 -20.54 -11.67
N ILE A 383 -1.64 -19.23 -11.57
CA ILE A 383 -0.67 -18.51 -12.39
C ILE A 383 0.36 -17.89 -11.44
N ALA A 384 1.65 -18.14 -11.68
CA ALA A 384 2.71 -17.61 -10.84
C ALA A 384 3.90 -17.12 -11.68
N PRO A 385 4.56 -15.99 -11.31
CA PRO A 385 5.81 -15.58 -11.92
C PRO A 385 6.91 -16.61 -11.60
N THR A 386 7.76 -16.91 -12.59
CA THR A 386 9.00 -17.66 -12.38
C THR A 386 10.05 -16.75 -11.71
N PRO A 387 11.20 -17.29 -11.24
CA PRO A 387 12.32 -16.43 -10.83
C PRO A 387 12.72 -15.41 -11.91
N LEU A 388 12.71 -15.81 -13.19
CA LEU A 388 12.95 -14.90 -14.31
C LEU A 388 11.85 -13.83 -14.41
N GLY A 389 10.58 -14.21 -14.27
CA GLY A 389 9.47 -13.28 -14.28
C GLY A 389 9.46 -12.31 -13.11
N GLN A 390 9.99 -12.71 -11.94
CA GLN A 390 10.20 -11.81 -10.81
C GLN A 390 11.34 -10.82 -11.04
N ALA A 391 12.42 -11.26 -11.69
CA ALA A 391 13.54 -10.39 -12.06
C ALA A 391 13.15 -9.36 -13.14
N PHE A 392 12.29 -9.75 -14.08
CA PHE A 392 11.78 -8.91 -15.17
C PHE A 392 10.29 -8.60 -15.01
N LEU A 393 9.89 -8.20 -13.80
CA LEU A 393 8.49 -8.00 -13.45
C LEU A 393 7.81 -6.92 -14.31
N ASN A 394 8.49 -5.83 -14.59
CA ASN A 394 7.94 -4.75 -15.42
C ASN A 394 7.66 -5.25 -16.85
N ASP A 395 8.62 -5.94 -17.46
CA ASP A 395 8.44 -6.54 -18.80
C ASP A 395 7.29 -7.56 -18.83
N LEU A 396 7.15 -8.34 -17.75
CA LEU A 396 6.03 -9.26 -17.60
C LEU A 396 4.70 -8.54 -17.52
N GLN A 397 4.61 -7.47 -16.72
CA GLN A 397 3.39 -6.68 -16.55
C GLN A 397 3.01 -5.93 -17.84
N GLU A 398 3.98 -5.42 -18.60
CA GLU A 398 3.75 -4.72 -19.86
C GLU A 398 3.05 -5.58 -20.92
N LEU A 399 3.20 -6.91 -20.88
CA LEU A 399 2.48 -7.82 -21.79
C LEU A 399 0.95 -7.70 -21.68
N PHE A 400 0.45 -7.19 -20.57
CA PHE A 400 -0.99 -7.01 -20.33
C PHE A 400 -1.48 -5.62 -20.65
N LEU A 401 -0.59 -4.67 -21.01
CA LEU A 401 -0.98 -3.39 -21.61
C LEU A 401 -1.54 -3.66 -23.01
N LYS A 402 -2.72 -3.16 -23.27
CA LYS A 402 -3.27 -3.16 -24.63
C LYS A 402 -2.79 -1.91 -25.36
N ASP A 403 -2.22 -2.09 -26.52
CA ASP A 403 -1.89 -0.99 -27.43
C ASP A 403 -3.10 -0.08 -27.62
N SER A 404 -2.85 1.23 -27.60
CA SER A 404 -3.84 2.31 -27.68
C SER A 404 -4.60 2.30 -29.00
#